data_9a9a2174efb191bc721746ccc3e7952b
#
_entry.id   9a9a2174efb191bc721746ccc3e7952b
#
_cell.length_a   1.000
_cell.length_b   1.000
_cell.length_c   1.000
_cell.angle_alpha   90.00
_cell.angle_beta   90.00
_cell.angle_gamma   90.00
#
_symmetry.space_group_name_H-M   'P 1'
#
loop_
_entity.id
_entity.type
_entity.pdbx_description
1 polymer ?
#
loop_
_entity_poly.entity_id
_entity_poly.type
_entity_poly.pdbx_seq_one_letter_code
_entity_poly.pdbx_strand_id
1 'polypeptide(L)'
;PRLYIRYTQAGSDNTTQIFANSENITADASVTHTTTYATNVASATTHTTASQTGTSAKIESGVYYIRGQFVRVAEQTHVVNATSTTASARVGFTITESLITPESDSSLTDNATGSANFAAKGAHRLKIALTLTSLAESSTADSSFIEVVRVKNGIVQYEARFTEYNILGDTLARRTFDESG
;
A
#
# COMPACT_ATOMS: atom_id res chain seq x y z
N PRO A 1 6.20 -10.54 18.20
CA PRO A 1 6.06 -9.55 17.13
C PRO A 1 7.37 -9.45 16.35
N ARG A 2 7.30 -9.20 15.04
CA ARG A 2 8.46 -9.00 14.15
C ARG A 2 8.33 -7.63 13.49
N LEU A 3 9.45 -6.90 13.38
CA LEU A 3 9.54 -5.64 12.69
C LEU A 3 10.31 -5.87 11.39
N TYR A 4 9.70 -5.51 10.27
CA TYR A 4 10.35 -5.49 8.96
C TYR A 4 10.64 -4.04 8.58
N ILE A 5 11.85 -3.77 8.18
CA ILE A 5 12.27 -2.44 7.70
C ILE A 5 12.83 -2.56 6.29
N ARG A 6 12.71 -1.49 5.52
CA ARG A 6 13.30 -1.38 4.19
C ARG A 6 14.42 -0.34 4.24
N TYR A 7 15.59 -0.72 3.77
CA TYR A 7 16.65 0.25 3.56
C TYR A 7 16.29 1.17 2.39
N THR A 8 16.33 2.47 2.62
CA THR A 8 16.22 3.48 1.57
C THR A 8 17.59 3.88 1.05
N GLN A 9 18.60 3.76 1.90
CA GLN A 9 20.00 3.94 1.57
C GLN A 9 20.82 3.13 2.58
N ALA A 10 21.74 2.33 2.10
CA ALA A 10 22.57 1.44 2.92
C ALA A 10 24.08 1.73 2.71
N GLY A 11 24.46 3.01 2.83
CA GLY A 11 25.79 3.51 2.49
C GLY A 11 25.94 3.83 1.00
N SER A 12 27.10 4.28 0.60
CA SER A 12 27.39 4.64 -0.82
C SER A 12 27.43 3.43 -1.76
N ASP A 13 27.67 2.26 -1.21
CA ASP A 13 27.76 0.97 -1.91
C ASP A 13 26.51 0.09 -1.74
N ASN A 14 25.48 0.58 -1.03
CA ASN A 14 24.26 -0.13 -0.64
C ASN A 14 24.47 -1.42 0.16
N THR A 15 25.62 -1.58 0.79
CA THR A 15 25.97 -2.77 1.59
C THR A 15 26.58 -2.45 2.95
N THR A 16 27.19 -1.28 3.11
CA THR A 16 28.01 -0.95 4.26
C THR A 16 27.20 -0.68 5.55
N GLN A 17 25.95 -0.23 5.40
CA GLN A 17 25.09 0.15 6.54
C GLN A 17 23.82 -0.71 6.57
N ILE A 18 24.00 -2.01 6.71
CA ILE A 18 22.92 -2.98 6.90
C ILE A 18 23.08 -3.64 8.25
N PHE A 19 21.98 -4.09 8.84
CA PHE A 19 22.03 -4.85 10.10
C PHE A 19 22.75 -6.17 9.91
N ALA A 20 23.62 -6.47 10.85
CA ALA A 20 24.27 -7.78 10.94
C ALA A 20 23.28 -8.83 11.49
N ASN A 21 23.55 -10.10 11.21
CA ASN A 21 22.77 -11.19 11.78
C ASN A 21 22.93 -11.24 13.30
N SER A 22 21.81 -11.38 14.00
CA SER A 22 21.78 -11.44 15.47
C SER A 22 22.36 -10.20 16.18
N GLU A 23 22.33 -9.05 15.51
CA GLU A 23 22.73 -7.78 16.08
C GLU A 23 21.73 -7.29 17.12
N ASN A 24 22.21 -6.76 18.24
CA ASN A 24 21.35 -6.16 19.26
C ASN A 24 20.96 -4.74 18.87
N ILE A 25 19.67 -4.47 18.94
CA ILE A 25 19.08 -3.15 18.70
C ILE A 25 18.48 -2.67 20.01
N THR A 26 18.87 -1.49 20.47
CA THR A 26 18.34 -0.86 21.68
C THR A 26 17.73 0.50 21.34
N ALA A 27 16.70 0.89 22.08
CA ALA A 27 16.15 2.24 21.99
C ALA A 27 17.10 3.22 22.68
N ASP A 28 17.53 4.25 21.97
CA ASP A 28 18.40 5.33 22.49
C ASP A 28 17.62 6.49 23.10
N ALA A 29 16.30 6.51 22.94
CA ALA A 29 15.37 7.47 23.50
C ALA A 29 14.22 6.77 24.23
N SER A 30 13.53 7.51 25.11
CA SER A 30 12.34 6.99 25.76
C SER A 30 11.23 6.72 24.75
N VAL A 31 10.64 5.54 24.83
CA VAL A 31 9.54 5.11 23.98
C VAL A 31 8.25 5.22 24.78
N THR A 32 7.28 5.95 24.23
CA THR A 32 5.94 6.09 24.82
C THR A 32 4.92 5.32 24.00
N HIS A 33 4.24 4.41 24.65
CA HIS A 33 3.05 3.73 24.11
C HIS A 33 1.90 3.96 25.09
N THR A 34 1.31 2.97 25.67
CA THR A 34 0.43 3.09 26.85
C THR A 34 1.22 3.36 28.14
N THR A 35 2.48 2.99 28.13
CA THR A 35 3.46 3.19 29.22
C THR A 35 4.73 3.80 28.62
N THR A 36 5.35 4.75 29.31
CA THR A 36 6.63 5.32 28.92
C THR A 36 7.76 4.40 29.36
N TYR A 37 8.62 4.00 28.46
CA TYR A 37 9.83 3.25 28.74
C TYR A 37 11.03 4.20 28.79
N ALA A 38 11.92 3.98 29.72
CA ALA A 38 13.17 4.72 29.79
C ALA A 38 14.09 4.38 28.59
N THR A 39 15.07 5.23 28.35
CA THR A 39 16.10 5.02 27.33
C THR A 39 16.79 3.67 27.52
N ASN A 40 17.05 2.96 26.46
CA ASN A 40 17.73 1.63 26.43
C ASN A 40 17.01 0.48 27.16
N VAL A 41 15.74 0.64 27.52
CA VAL A 41 14.96 -0.44 28.18
C VAL A 41 14.35 -1.38 27.16
N ALA A 42 13.92 -0.87 26.00
CA ALA A 42 13.42 -1.70 24.92
C ALA A 42 14.59 -2.19 24.06
N SER A 43 14.78 -3.48 23.97
CA SER A 43 15.80 -4.10 23.12
C SER A 43 15.19 -5.19 22.25
N ALA A 44 15.76 -5.38 21.10
CA ALA A 44 15.45 -6.45 20.17
C ALA A 44 16.73 -6.99 19.56
N THR A 45 16.68 -8.21 19.07
CA THR A 45 17.79 -8.80 18.31
C THR A 45 17.34 -8.99 16.87
N THR A 46 18.17 -8.65 15.93
CA THR A 46 17.94 -8.94 14.53
C THR A 46 17.85 -10.45 14.29
N HIS A 47 17.15 -10.84 13.24
CA HIS A 47 17.06 -12.26 12.89
C HIS A 47 18.42 -12.84 12.49
N THR A 48 18.55 -14.16 12.50
CA THR A 48 19.77 -14.87 12.04
C THR A 48 20.07 -14.64 10.54
N THR A 49 19.09 -14.15 9.79
CA THR A 49 19.21 -13.61 8.43
C THR A 49 18.61 -12.21 8.42
N ALA A 50 19.38 -11.22 8.91
CA ALA A 50 18.88 -9.87 9.16
C ALA A 50 18.55 -9.10 7.88
N SER A 51 19.29 -9.33 6.81
CA SER A 51 19.11 -8.67 5.52
C SER A 51 18.76 -9.69 4.45
N GLN A 52 17.64 -9.48 3.77
CA GLN A 52 17.17 -10.31 2.67
C GLN A 52 16.55 -9.44 1.58
N THR A 53 16.53 -9.96 0.36
CA THR A 53 15.81 -9.34 -0.75
C THR A 53 14.39 -9.87 -0.78
N GLY A 54 13.43 -8.98 -0.79
CA GLY A 54 12.00 -9.29 -0.84
C GLY A 54 11.35 -8.80 -2.11
N THR A 55 10.05 -9.08 -2.23
CA THR A 55 9.18 -8.59 -3.30
C THR A 55 8.25 -7.52 -2.74
N SER A 56 8.22 -6.35 -3.36
CA SER A 56 7.28 -5.29 -3.02
C SER A 56 6.61 -4.75 -4.28
N ALA A 57 5.38 -4.27 -4.14
CA ALA A 57 4.66 -3.55 -5.17
C ALA A 57 4.48 -2.10 -4.73
N LYS A 58 4.71 -1.18 -5.65
CA LYS A 58 4.49 0.25 -5.44
C LYS A 58 3.48 0.75 -6.47
N ILE A 59 2.59 1.63 -6.04
CA ILE A 59 1.70 2.37 -6.91
C ILE A 59 1.89 3.86 -6.69
N GLU A 60 1.98 4.61 -7.76
CA GLU A 60 2.09 6.07 -7.71
C GLU A 60 0.74 6.70 -7.39
N SER A 61 0.76 7.96 -6.96
CA SER A 61 -0.47 8.71 -6.71
C SER A 61 -1.26 8.90 -7.99
N GLY A 62 -2.58 8.69 -7.92
CA GLY A 62 -3.44 8.79 -9.09
C GLY A 62 -4.92 8.90 -8.74
N VAL A 63 -5.75 8.93 -9.77
CA VAL A 63 -7.21 8.90 -9.66
C VAL A 63 -7.73 7.66 -10.35
N TYR A 64 -8.48 6.86 -9.60
CA TYR A 64 -9.04 5.59 -10.06
C TYR A 64 -10.56 5.68 -10.14
N TYR A 65 -11.15 5.12 -11.19
CA TYR A 65 -12.60 5.01 -11.33
C TYR A 65 -13.06 3.70 -10.73
N ILE A 66 -13.76 3.76 -9.59
CA ILE A 66 -14.18 2.59 -8.81
C ILE A 66 -15.65 2.73 -8.44
N ARG A 67 -16.46 1.73 -8.77
CA ARG A 67 -17.89 1.66 -8.41
C ARG A 67 -18.67 2.93 -8.75
N GLY A 68 -18.39 3.52 -9.92
CA GLY A 68 -19.07 4.73 -10.37
C GLY A 68 -18.51 6.04 -9.80
N GLN A 69 -17.41 6.01 -9.03
CA GLN A 69 -16.80 7.18 -8.40
C GLN A 69 -15.32 7.32 -8.78
N PHE A 70 -14.84 8.56 -8.89
CA PHE A 70 -13.42 8.86 -9.01
C PHE A 70 -12.80 8.97 -7.63
N VAL A 71 -11.89 8.07 -7.31
CA VAL A 71 -11.21 7.99 -6.03
C VAL A 71 -9.75 8.39 -6.18
N ARG A 72 -9.33 9.43 -5.45
CA ARG A 72 -7.93 9.83 -5.42
C ARG A 72 -7.18 8.94 -4.44
N VAL A 73 -6.08 8.37 -4.90
CA VAL A 73 -5.19 7.50 -4.12
C VAL A 73 -3.83 8.15 -4.02
N ALA A 74 -3.27 8.24 -2.83
CA ALA A 74 -1.88 8.63 -2.63
C ALA A 74 -0.94 7.48 -3.00
N GLU A 75 0.33 7.78 -3.18
CA GLU A 75 1.36 6.76 -3.35
C GLU A 75 1.31 5.73 -2.22
N GLN A 76 1.35 4.45 -2.58
CA GLN A 76 1.37 3.35 -1.62
C GLN A 76 2.42 2.31 -2.01
N THR A 77 3.07 1.73 -1.01
CA THR A 77 3.96 0.59 -1.17
C THR A 77 3.47 -0.56 -0.29
N HIS A 78 3.34 -1.74 -0.88
CA HIS A 78 2.95 -2.96 -0.18
C HIS A 78 4.05 -4.02 -0.33
N VAL A 79 4.47 -4.61 0.78
CA VAL A 79 5.44 -5.70 0.78
C VAL A 79 4.69 -7.02 0.57
N VAL A 80 4.87 -7.62 -0.59
CA VAL A 80 4.24 -8.90 -0.95
C VAL A 80 4.91 -10.06 -0.20
N ASN A 81 6.24 -10.07 -0.21
CA ASN A 81 7.04 -11.02 0.57
C ASN A 81 8.34 -10.33 1.00
N ALA A 82 8.61 -10.31 2.30
CA ALA A 82 9.77 -9.62 2.85
C ALA A 82 11.10 -10.39 2.66
N THR A 83 11.04 -11.68 2.36
CA THR A 83 12.20 -12.58 2.40
C THR A 83 12.43 -13.38 1.12
N SER A 84 11.62 -13.17 0.09
CA SER A 84 11.73 -13.91 -1.16
C SER A 84 11.46 -13.01 -2.37
N THR A 85 12.24 -13.21 -3.41
CA THR A 85 12.06 -12.60 -4.73
C THR A 85 11.16 -13.42 -5.67
N THR A 86 10.81 -14.66 -5.27
CA THR A 86 9.98 -15.59 -6.05
C THR A 86 8.56 -15.67 -5.54
N ALA A 87 8.02 -14.55 -5.05
CA ALA A 87 6.66 -14.49 -4.55
C ALA A 87 5.63 -14.79 -5.64
N SER A 88 4.56 -15.47 -5.26
CA SER A 88 3.36 -15.66 -6.10
C SER A 88 2.17 -15.03 -5.38
N ALA A 89 1.57 -14.00 -5.98
CA ALA A 89 0.48 -13.26 -5.37
C ALA A 89 -0.31 -12.47 -6.42
N ARG A 90 -1.55 -12.18 -6.08
CA ARG A 90 -2.40 -11.19 -6.74
C ARG A 90 -2.29 -9.89 -5.96
N VAL A 91 -1.80 -8.83 -6.58
CA VAL A 91 -1.64 -7.51 -5.94
C VAL A 91 -2.67 -6.56 -6.52
N GLY A 92 -3.31 -5.79 -5.67
CA GLY A 92 -4.36 -4.88 -6.10
C GLY A 92 -4.91 -4.05 -4.96
N PHE A 93 -6.03 -3.39 -5.23
CA PHE A 93 -6.71 -2.57 -4.25
C PHE A 93 -7.80 -3.34 -3.51
N THR A 94 -7.73 -3.31 -2.20
CA THR A 94 -8.89 -3.60 -1.35
C THR A 94 -9.73 -2.34 -1.21
N ILE A 95 -11.03 -2.46 -1.51
CA ILE A 95 -12.00 -1.38 -1.43
C ILE A 95 -12.64 -1.41 -0.04
N THR A 96 -12.59 -0.29 0.65
CA THR A 96 -13.30 -0.08 1.91
C THR A 96 -14.29 1.06 1.74
N GLU A 97 -15.56 0.78 2.00
CA GLU A 97 -16.63 1.78 2.01
C GLU A 97 -17.07 2.05 3.44
N SER A 98 -17.21 3.32 3.78
CA SER A 98 -17.68 3.75 5.08
C SER A 98 -18.56 4.99 4.97
N LEU A 99 -19.45 5.16 5.93
CA LEU A 99 -20.29 6.33 6.04
C LEU A 99 -19.68 7.28 7.06
N ILE A 100 -19.37 8.50 6.61
CA ILE A 100 -18.92 9.59 7.50
C ILE A 100 -20.16 10.36 7.95
N THR A 101 -20.31 10.46 9.26
CA THR A 101 -21.44 11.15 9.89
C THR A 101 -20.97 12.40 10.62
N PRO A 102 -21.84 13.37 10.90
CA PRO A 102 -21.49 14.55 11.70
C PRO A 102 -20.95 14.25 13.10
N GLU A 103 -21.24 13.06 13.64
CA GLU A 103 -20.68 12.59 14.91
C GLU A 103 -19.20 12.20 14.80
N SER A 104 -18.79 11.70 13.63
CA SER A 104 -17.40 11.29 13.37
C SER A 104 -16.55 12.40 12.77
N ASP A 105 -17.19 13.39 12.14
CA ASP A 105 -16.53 14.53 11.50
C ASP A 105 -17.33 15.81 11.72
N SER A 106 -16.85 16.66 12.63
CA SER A 106 -17.48 17.92 12.98
C SER A 106 -17.52 18.95 11.82
N SER A 107 -16.73 18.75 10.77
CA SER A 107 -16.79 19.60 9.56
C SER A 107 -18.10 19.45 8.79
N LEU A 108 -18.89 18.41 9.10
CA LEU A 108 -20.22 18.17 8.57
C LEU A 108 -21.34 18.83 9.37
N THR A 109 -21.00 19.66 10.35
CA THR A 109 -21.98 20.48 11.09
C THR A 109 -22.00 21.91 10.53
N ASP A 110 -23.11 22.61 10.77
CA ASP A 110 -23.24 24.03 10.40
C ASP A 110 -22.28 24.88 11.22
N ASN A 111 -21.47 25.71 10.56
CA ASN A 111 -20.48 26.58 11.16
C ASN A 111 -20.99 28.03 11.42
N ALA A 112 -22.26 28.29 11.17
CA ALA A 112 -22.85 29.63 11.30
C ALA A 112 -23.00 30.05 12.79
N THR A 113 -21.88 30.44 13.40
CA THR A 113 -21.79 30.90 14.78
C THR A 113 -22.76 32.05 15.04
N GLY A 114 -23.56 31.97 16.09
CA GLY A 114 -24.55 33.00 16.46
C GLY A 114 -25.93 32.82 15.80
N SER A 115 -26.12 31.80 14.97
CA SER A 115 -27.43 31.44 14.42
C SER A 115 -28.10 30.32 15.21
N ALA A 116 -29.41 30.17 15.04
CA ALA A 116 -30.18 29.07 15.66
C ALA A 116 -29.76 27.68 15.11
N ASN A 117 -29.13 27.64 13.95
CA ASN A 117 -28.69 26.40 13.27
C ASN A 117 -27.25 26.05 13.57
N PHE A 118 -26.55 26.81 14.41
CA PHE A 118 -25.14 26.50 14.74
C PHE A 118 -25.00 25.06 15.25
N ALA A 119 -24.02 24.37 14.73
CA ALA A 119 -23.76 22.96 15.00
C ALA A 119 -24.87 21.98 14.56
N ALA A 120 -25.86 22.42 13.79
CA ALA A 120 -26.84 21.51 13.22
C ALA A 120 -26.15 20.45 12.33
N LYS A 121 -26.61 19.20 12.44
CA LYS A 121 -26.04 18.06 11.71
C LYS A 121 -26.33 18.15 10.22
N GLY A 122 -25.27 18.08 9.41
CA GLY A 122 -25.35 18.03 7.96
C GLY A 122 -25.56 16.61 7.41
N ALA A 123 -25.49 16.49 6.10
CA ALA A 123 -25.66 15.21 5.42
C ALA A 123 -24.48 14.26 5.64
N HIS A 124 -24.78 12.98 5.72
CA HIS A 124 -23.77 11.92 5.72
C HIS A 124 -23.05 11.85 4.37
N ARG A 125 -21.80 11.40 4.36
CA ARG A 125 -20.98 11.25 3.17
C ARG A 125 -20.45 9.83 3.03
N LEU A 126 -20.54 9.28 1.83
CA LEU A 126 -19.88 8.03 1.48
C LEU A 126 -18.38 8.29 1.33
N LYS A 127 -17.57 7.52 2.04
CA LYS A 127 -16.12 7.48 1.88
C LYS A 127 -15.71 6.15 1.26
N ILE A 128 -15.03 6.20 0.14
CA ILE A 128 -14.41 5.05 -0.51
C ILE A 128 -12.90 5.18 -0.34
N ALA A 129 -12.28 4.19 0.27
CA ALA A 129 -10.84 4.12 0.44
C ALA A 129 -10.27 2.90 -0.30
N LEU A 130 -9.13 3.09 -0.96
CA LEU A 130 -8.40 2.07 -1.68
C LEU A 130 -7.07 1.84 -0.99
N THR A 131 -6.84 0.60 -0.57
CA THR A 131 -5.58 0.20 0.08
C THR A 131 -4.89 -0.85 -0.78
N LEU A 132 -3.63 -0.61 -1.10
CA LEU A 132 -2.82 -1.59 -1.84
C LEU A 132 -2.54 -2.79 -0.93
N THR A 133 -2.96 -3.97 -1.37
CA THR A 133 -2.81 -5.23 -0.63
C THR A 133 -2.43 -6.36 -1.58
N SER A 134 -2.09 -7.51 -1.02
CA SER A 134 -1.90 -8.73 -1.79
C SER A 134 -2.79 -9.86 -1.27
N LEU A 135 -3.27 -10.68 -2.19
CA LEU A 135 -3.95 -11.93 -1.93
C LEU A 135 -3.11 -13.10 -2.45
N ALA A 136 -3.30 -14.28 -1.89
CA ALA A 136 -2.71 -15.49 -2.43
C ALA A 136 -3.18 -15.71 -3.89
N GLU A 137 -2.33 -16.29 -4.73
CA GLU A 137 -2.66 -16.57 -6.14
C GLU A 137 -3.95 -17.38 -6.28
N SER A 138 -4.19 -18.34 -5.35
CA SER A 138 -5.37 -19.20 -5.31
C SER A 138 -6.62 -18.55 -4.71
N SER A 139 -6.53 -17.33 -4.21
CA SER A 139 -7.68 -16.66 -3.58
C SER A 139 -8.73 -16.28 -4.62
N THR A 140 -9.99 -16.53 -4.29
CA THR A 140 -11.17 -16.13 -5.07
C THR A 140 -11.99 -15.03 -4.37
N ALA A 141 -11.44 -14.40 -3.34
CA ALA A 141 -12.12 -13.37 -2.55
C ALA A 141 -12.10 -12.01 -3.29
N ASP A 142 -12.90 -11.89 -4.34
CA ASP A 142 -12.84 -10.73 -5.26
C ASP A 142 -13.92 -9.66 -5.06
N SER A 143 -14.87 -9.85 -4.13
CA SER A 143 -16.01 -8.93 -3.98
C SER A 143 -15.61 -7.49 -3.62
N SER A 144 -14.51 -7.32 -2.91
CA SER A 144 -13.96 -6.01 -2.51
C SER A 144 -12.50 -5.80 -2.94
N PHE A 145 -11.98 -6.66 -3.83
CA PHE A 145 -10.61 -6.60 -4.30
C PHE A 145 -10.56 -6.40 -5.81
N ILE A 146 -9.75 -5.45 -6.26
CA ILE A 146 -9.48 -5.21 -7.68
C ILE A 146 -8.03 -5.56 -7.95
N GLU A 147 -7.82 -6.61 -8.71
CA GLU A 147 -6.49 -7.03 -9.13
C GLU A 147 -5.88 -6.03 -10.12
N VAL A 148 -4.69 -5.56 -9.83
CA VAL A 148 -3.91 -4.66 -10.69
C VAL A 148 -2.78 -5.41 -11.37
N VAL A 149 -2.09 -6.26 -10.62
CA VAL A 149 -0.97 -7.04 -11.12
C VAL A 149 -0.97 -8.43 -10.50
N ARG A 150 -0.62 -9.43 -11.29
CA ARG A 150 -0.40 -10.79 -10.82
C ARG A 150 1.04 -11.19 -11.02
N VAL A 151 1.64 -11.65 -9.95
CA VAL A 151 3.02 -12.14 -9.92
C VAL A 151 3.02 -13.62 -9.62
N LYS A 152 3.79 -14.39 -10.37
CA LYS A 152 3.99 -15.83 -10.17
C LYS A 152 5.47 -16.14 -10.21
N ASN A 153 5.99 -16.74 -9.15
CA ASN A 153 7.41 -17.05 -9.02
C ASN A 153 8.32 -15.82 -9.29
N GLY A 154 7.89 -14.64 -8.84
CA GLY A 154 8.62 -13.39 -9.06
C GLY A 154 8.47 -12.77 -10.45
N ILE A 155 7.71 -13.39 -11.35
CA ILE A 155 7.50 -12.89 -12.72
C ILE A 155 6.09 -12.33 -12.83
N VAL A 156 5.96 -11.13 -13.41
CA VAL A 156 4.65 -10.51 -13.69
C VAL A 156 3.96 -11.31 -14.80
N GLN A 157 2.80 -11.88 -14.48
CA GLN A 157 1.97 -12.65 -15.41
C GLN A 157 0.85 -11.81 -16.04
N TYR A 158 0.33 -10.87 -15.28
CA TYR A 158 -0.76 -10.01 -15.67
C TYR A 158 -0.59 -8.64 -15.06
N GLU A 159 -0.86 -7.62 -15.85
CA GLU A 159 -0.92 -6.22 -15.44
C GLU A 159 -2.20 -5.62 -16.00
N ALA A 160 -3.02 -5.03 -15.14
CA ALA A 160 -4.24 -4.36 -15.58
C ALA A 160 -3.87 -3.06 -16.31
N ARG A 161 -4.26 -2.98 -17.56
CA ARG A 161 -4.07 -1.80 -18.40
C ARG A 161 -5.40 -1.05 -18.51
N PHE A 162 -5.43 0.16 -17.97
CA PHE A 162 -6.67 0.92 -17.83
C PHE A 162 -6.89 1.97 -18.92
N THR A 163 -6.06 2.04 -19.96
CA THR A 163 -6.22 3.03 -21.03
C THR A 163 -6.49 2.37 -22.36
N GLU A 164 -7.46 2.91 -23.11
CA GLU A 164 -7.76 2.49 -24.49
C GLU A 164 -6.56 2.65 -25.42
N TYR A 165 -5.67 3.59 -25.15
CA TYR A 165 -4.41 3.79 -25.89
C TYR A 165 -3.46 2.60 -25.80
N ASN A 166 -3.44 1.86 -24.70
CA ASN A 166 -2.64 0.65 -24.59
C ASN A 166 -3.15 -0.46 -25.53
N ILE A 167 -4.48 -0.61 -25.64
CA ILE A 167 -5.10 -1.57 -26.57
C ILE A 167 -4.77 -1.19 -28.02
N LEU A 168 -4.84 0.09 -28.34
CA LEU A 168 -4.48 0.60 -29.65
C LEU A 168 -2.98 0.37 -29.94
N GLY A 169 -2.11 0.66 -28.97
CA GLY A 169 -0.67 0.43 -29.08
C GLY A 169 -0.33 -1.04 -29.33
N ASP A 170 -0.92 -1.96 -28.56
CA ASP A 170 -0.75 -3.40 -28.74
C ASP A 170 -1.26 -3.90 -30.11
N THR A 171 -2.39 -3.35 -30.55
CA THR A 171 -2.97 -3.68 -31.85
C THR A 171 -2.07 -3.20 -33.00
N LEU A 172 -1.56 -1.98 -32.91
CA LEU A 172 -0.63 -1.42 -33.88
C LEU A 172 0.69 -2.19 -33.88
N ALA A 173 1.25 -2.49 -32.72
CA ALA A 173 2.50 -3.27 -32.61
C ALA A 173 2.32 -4.66 -33.24
N ARG A 174 1.21 -5.35 -33.00
CA ARG A 174 0.91 -6.64 -33.61
C ARG A 174 0.80 -6.53 -35.12
N ARG A 175 0.08 -5.54 -35.64
CA ARG A 175 -0.04 -5.30 -37.09
C ARG A 175 1.31 -5.01 -37.72
N THR A 176 2.13 -4.15 -37.09
CA THR A 176 3.48 -3.84 -37.59
C THR A 176 4.34 -5.10 -37.65
N PHE A 177 4.23 -5.96 -36.64
CA PHE A 177 4.95 -7.24 -36.62
C PHE A 177 4.45 -8.17 -37.75
N ASP A 178 3.14 -8.29 -37.93
CA ASP A 178 2.53 -9.14 -38.97
C ASP A 178 2.86 -8.66 -40.39
N GLU A 179 3.01 -7.32 -40.59
CA GLU A 179 3.29 -6.71 -41.90
C GLU A 179 4.77 -6.62 -42.23
N SER A 180 5.65 -6.46 -41.24
CA SER A 180 7.07 -6.23 -41.45
C SER A 180 7.98 -7.38 -40.95
N GLY A 181 7.38 -8.42 -40.36
CA GLY A 181 8.03 -9.69 -39.98
C GLY A 181 8.98 -9.59 -38.84
#